data_c9b4718f718876754e4e9598bb639227
#
_entry.id   c9b4718f718876754e4e9598bb639227
#
_cell.length_a   1.000
_cell.length_b   1.000
_cell.length_c   1.000
_cell.angle_alpha   90.00
_cell.angle_beta   90.00
_cell.angle_gamma   90.00
#
_symmetry.space_group_name_H-M   'P 1'
#
loop_
_entity.id
_entity.type
_entity.pdbx_description
1 polymer ?
#
loop_
_entity_poly.entity_id
_entity_poly.type
_entity_poly.pdbx_seq_one_letter_code
_entity_poly.pdbx_strand_id
1 'polypeptide(L)' 'MMGKSIILYTTGCPACETLKLMLNKASITYEENRSVDDMLALGFKTVPVLSIDGVNLSF' A
#
# COMPACT_ATOMS: atom_id res chain seq x y z
N MET A 1 14.32 16.49 6.99
CA MET A 1 14.48 15.58 6.17
C MET A 1 13.27 15.02 5.61
N MET A 2 13.28 14.65 4.43
CA MET A 2 12.17 14.26 3.81
C MET A 2 11.89 12.88 4.12
N GLY A 3 10.73 12.57 4.39
CA GLY A 3 10.30 11.23 4.58
C GLY A 3 10.15 10.49 3.28
N LYS A 4 10.01 9.17 3.35
CA LYS A 4 9.72 8.38 2.18
C LYS A 4 8.25 8.49 1.84
N SER A 5 7.94 8.43 0.56
CA SER A 5 6.57 8.40 0.13
C SER A 5 6.08 6.96 0.19
N ILE A 6 5.16 6.68 1.08
CA ILE A 6 4.65 5.32 1.27
C ILE A 6 3.15 5.33 0.95
N ILE A 7 2.75 4.49 0.00
CA ILE A 7 1.37 4.37 -0.41
C ILE A 7 0.96 2.91 -0.32
N LEU A 8 -0.14 2.65 0.36
CA LEU A 8 -0.69 1.29 0.45
C LEU A 8 -1.87 1.18 -0.50
N TYR A 9 -1.73 0.32 -1.51
CA TYR A 9 -2.82 0.05 -2.44
C TYR A 9 -3.62 -1.14 -1.91
N THR A 10 -4.88 -0.93 -1.62
CA THR A 10 -5.70 -1.93 -0.94
C THR A 10 -7.14 -1.85 -1.41
N THR A 11 -7.84 -2.98 -1.38
CA THR A 11 -9.28 -3.02 -1.64
C THR A 11 -10.05 -3.41 -0.38
N GLY A 12 -9.38 -3.45 0.77
CA GLY A 12 -10.04 -3.81 2.03
C GLY A 12 -10.09 -5.31 2.29
N CYS A 13 -9.27 -6.11 1.60
CA CYS A 13 -9.26 -7.55 1.82
C CYS A 13 -8.61 -7.89 3.16
N PRO A 14 -8.80 -9.12 3.68
CA PRO A 14 -8.21 -9.50 4.97
C PRO A 14 -6.69 -9.34 5.02
N ALA A 15 -5.98 -9.67 3.95
CA ALA A 15 -4.53 -9.49 3.90
C ALA A 15 -4.16 -8.02 3.97
N CYS A 16 -4.98 -7.16 3.35
CA CYS A 16 -4.77 -5.72 3.40
C CYS A 16 -4.90 -5.20 4.83
N GLU A 17 -5.89 -5.70 5.58
CA GLU A 17 -6.09 -5.30 6.96
C GLU A 17 -4.91 -5.72 7.83
N THR A 18 -4.38 -6.91 7.62
CA THR A 18 -3.21 -7.38 8.35
C THR A 18 -2.02 -6.47 8.11
N LEU A 19 -1.78 -6.10 6.86
CA LEU A 19 -0.67 -5.22 6.53
C LEU A 19 -0.85 -3.84 7.16
N LYS A 20 -2.08 -3.32 7.17
CA LYS A 20 -2.38 -2.04 7.80
C LYS A 20 -2.05 -2.08 9.30
N LEU A 21 -2.40 -3.17 9.97
CA LEU A 21 -2.09 -3.33 11.38
C LEU A 21 -0.58 -3.35 11.61
N MET A 22 0.17 -4.02 10.74
CA MET A 22 1.61 -4.06 10.85
C MET A 22 2.22 -2.69 10.68
N LEU A 23 1.75 -1.92 9.71
CA LEU A 23 2.24 -0.56 9.48
C LEU A 23 1.93 0.35 10.67
N ASN A 24 0.74 0.22 11.25
CA ASN A 24 0.36 1.01 12.41
C ASN A 24 1.21 0.67 13.62
N LYS A 25 1.50 -0.62 13.84
CA LYS A 25 2.34 -1.03 14.96
C LYS A 25 3.76 -0.51 14.84
N ALA A 26 4.24 -0.39 13.61
CA ALA A 26 5.58 0.12 13.36
C ALA A 26 5.62 1.64 13.32
N SER A 27 4.50 2.30 13.56
CA SER A 27 4.36 3.76 13.51
C SER A 27 4.76 4.33 12.15
N ILE A 28 4.46 3.61 11.09
CA ILE A 28 4.77 4.05 9.72
C ILE A 28 3.60 4.86 9.21
N THR A 29 3.89 6.08 8.75
CA THR A 29 2.89 6.93 8.13
C THR A 29 2.78 6.56 6.65
N TYR A 30 1.58 6.32 6.16
CA TYR A 30 1.36 5.95 4.77
C TYR A 30 0.04 6.53 4.25
N GLU A 31 -0.08 6.60 2.93
CA GLU A 31 -1.33 6.95 2.29
C GLU A 31 -2.03 5.68 1.87
N GLU A 32 -3.34 5.64 2.02
CA GLU A 32 -4.13 4.49 1.58
C GLU A 32 -4.81 4.82 0.27
N ASN A 33 -4.57 4.03 -0.77
CA ASN A 33 -5.19 4.23 -2.07
C ASN A 33 -6.11 3.05 -2.35
N ARG A 34 -7.40 3.33 -2.48
CA ARG A 34 -8.41 2.30 -2.74
C ARG A 34 -8.93 2.34 -4.17
N SER A 35 -8.31 3.13 -5.03
CA SER A 35 -8.78 3.27 -6.40
C SER A 35 -8.36 2.06 -7.23
N VAL A 36 -9.33 1.25 -7.61
CA VAL A 36 -9.09 0.09 -8.46
C VAL A 36 -8.57 0.54 -9.82
N ASP A 37 -9.08 1.67 -10.31
CA ASP A 37 -8.64 2.20 -11.61
C ASP A 37 -7.14 2.53 -11.59
N ASP A 38 -6.65 3.13 -10.51
CA ASP A 38 -5.23 3.43 -10.37
C ASP A 38 -4.41 2.14 -10.33
N MET A 39 -4.90 1.13 -9.62
CA MET A 39 -4.19 -0.14 -9.53
C MET A 39 -4.11 -0.83 -10.89
N LEU A 40 -5.19 -0.78 -11.67
CA LEU A 40 -5.19 -1.36 -13.00
C LEU A 40 -4.25 -0.60 -13.94
N ALA A 41 -4.22 0.72 -13.82
CA ALA A 41 -3.33 1.54 -14.64
C ALA A 41 -1.87 1.25 -14.35
N LEU A 42 -1.55 0.90 -13.11
CA LEU A 42 -0.19 0.57 -12.70
C LEU A 42 0.17 -0.90 -12.96
N GLY A 43 -0.81 -1.69 -13.41
CA GLY A 43 -0.57 -3.10 -13.73
C GLY A 43 -0.60 -4.03 -12.53
N PHE A 44 -1.18 -3.60 -11.41
CA PHE A 44 -1.27 -4.47 -10.23
C PHE A 44 -2.32 -5.54 -10.45
N LYS A 45 -1.96 -6.78 -10.24
CA LYS A 45 -2.88 -7.90 -10.39
C LYS A 45 -3.33 -8.45 -9.06
N THR A 46 -2.65 -8.13 -8.00
CA THR A 46 -2.98 -8.59 -6.66
C THR A 46 -2.85 -7.44 -5.69
N VAL A 47 -3.54 -7.54 -4.57
CA VAL A 47 -3.44 -6.61 -3.46
C VAL A 47 -3.20 -7.40 -2.20
N PRO A 48 -2.61 -6.81 -1.16
CA PRO A 48 -2.15 -5.43 -1.09
C PRO A 48 -0.81 -5.21 -1.79
N VAL A 49 -0.58 -3.97 -2.23
CA VAL A 49 0.71 -3.57 -2.77
C VAL A 49 1.18 -2.35 -1.98
N LEU A 50 2.40 -2.40 -1.51
CA LEU A 50 2.98 -1.30 -0.76
C LEU A 50 4.02 -0.61 -1.63
N SER A 51 3.84 0.68 -1.88
CA SER A 51 4.77 1.46 -2.70
C SER A 51 5.62 2.33 -1.77
N ILE A 52 6.93 2.18 -1.83
CA ILE A 52 7.86 2.95 -1.03
C ILE A 52 8.84 3.63 -1.98
N ASP A 53 8.77 4.96 -2.06
CA ASP A 53 9.63 5.77 -2.94
C ASP A 53 9.63 5.24 -4.39
N GLY A 54 8.47 4.82 -4.86
CA GLY A 54 8.34 4.33 -6.23
C GLY A 54 8.65 2.84 -6.41
N VAL A 55 9.05 2.16 -5.34
CA VAL A 55 9.29 0.72 -5.39
C VAL A 55 8.03 0.01 -4.91
N ASN A 56 7.46 -0.83 -5.76
CA ASN A 56 6.22 -1.54 -5.45
C ASN A 56 6.53 -2.93 -4.91
N LEU A 57 6.00 -3.21 -3.73
CA LEU A 57 6.18 -4.50 -3.08
C LEU A 57 4.85 -5.22 -2.99
N SER A 58 4.78 -6.43 -3.54
CA SER A 58 3.57 -7.25 -3.47
C SER A 58 3.63 -8.18 -2.27
N PHE A 59 2.49 -8.40 -1.66
CA PHE A 59 2.38 -9.26 -0.49
C PHE A 59 1.37 -10.38 -0.70
#